data_a42bc576d34c5b24d44da569c0799608
#
_entry.id   a42bc576d34c5b24d44da569c0799608
#
_cell.length_a   1.000
_cell.length_b   1.000
_cell.length_c   1.000
_cell.angle_alpha   90.00
_cell.angle_beta   90.00
_cell.angle_gamma   90.00
#
_symmetry.space_group_name_H-M   'P 1'
#
loop_
_entity.id
_entity.type
_entity.pdbx_description
1 polymer ?
#
loop_
_entity_poly.entity_id
_entity_poly.type
_entity_poly.pdbx_seq_one_letter_code
_entity_poly.pdbx_strand_id
1 'polypeptide(L)'
;MSCNEKNRGVDDRETEQPVFRNSVEAQRIPAIQNGSITAQQLTIDDNLLVDPKLLFIGSKIGEGAHGKVYEGRYRNQIVAIKVLHRGSTPEERAALENRFAREVNMMSRVKHENLVKFIGACKEPLMVIVTELLPGMSLRKYLMNNRKQQLDPRMAINFALDVARAMDCLHANGIIHRDLKPDNLLLTANQRSVKLADFGLAREESVTEMMTAETGTYRWMAPELYSTVTLRQGEKKHYNNKVDVYSFGIVLWELLTNRMPFEGMSNLQAAYAAAFKQERPSIPGDIPPDLAFIVQSCWVEDPNMRPSFSQIIRMLNAYLFTLPTPSPSSPSSPKSDTTETATTSNGAITEFSARARGKFGFLRQLFAAKRAKNSQ
;
A
#
# COMPACT_ATOMS: atom_id res chain seq x y z
N MET A 1 -70.30 32.89 -21.36
CA MET A 1 -71.28 31.81 -21.51
C MET A 1 -70.85 30.75 -20.54
N SER A 2 -71.41 30.80 -19.25
CA SER A 2 -72.66 30.15 -18.85
C SER A 2 -72.52 28.65 -18.91
N CYS A 3 -72.66 27.93 -17.94
CA CYS A 3 -73.43 27.73 -16.70
C CYS A 3 -73.11 26.30 -16.26
N ASN A 4 -72.89 26.11 -15.00
CA ASN A 4 -73.86 25.65 -13.96
C ASN A 4 -74.05 24.13 -13.88
N GLU A 5 -73.72 23.64 -12.67
CA GLU A 5 -74.69 23.08 -11.65
C GLU A 5 -75.04 21.64 -11.90
N LYS A 6 -75.14 20.73 -10.99
CA LYS A 6 -75.63 20.57 -9.62
C LYS A 6 -75.38 19.17 -9.08
N ASN A 7 -74.90 18.99 -7.91
CA ASN A 7 -75.59 18.54 -6.68
C ASN A 7 -76.14 17.12 -6.58
N ARG A 8 -75.92 16.54 -5.41
CA ARG A 8 -76.59 15.55 -4.51
C ARG A 8 -75.96 14.19 -4.51
N GLY A 9 -75.66 13.58 -3.40
CA GLY A 9 -76.04 13.74 -2.02
C GLY A 9 -75.89 12.37 -1.34
N VAL A 10 -75.42 12.38 -0.10
CA VAL A 10 -75.80 11.62 1.08
C VAL A 10 -75.88 10.09 0.93
N ASP A 11 -75.20 9.28 1.68
CA ASP A 11 -75.56 8.79 2.99
C ASP A 11 -74.53 7.95 3.71
N ASP A 12 -74.57 8.09 5.01
CA ASP A 12 -73.80 7.50 6.10
C ASP A 12 -73.72 5.98 6.12
N ARG A 13 -72.63 5.47 6.69
CA ARG A 13 -72.68 4.52 7.81
C ARG A 13 -71.28 4.39 8.50
N GLU A 14 -71.26 4.77 9.74
CA GLU A 14 -70.33 4.51 10.79
C GLU A 14 -69.99 3.01 10.96
N THR A 15 -68.75 2.71 11.25
CA THR A 15 -68.40 1.70 12.24
C THR A 15 -67.06 2.06 12.92
N GLU A 16 -67.13 2.01 14.23
CA GLU A 16 -66.11 2.41 15.23
C GLU A 16 -64.90 1.50 15.28
N GLN A 17 -63.72 2.09 15.45
CA GLN A 17 -62.61 2.02 16.41
C GLN A 17 -61.95 0.66 16.74
N PRO A 18 -60.64 0.61 17.17
CA PRO A 18 -60.13 1.42 18.29
C PRO A 18 -58.77 2.11 18.12
N VAL A 19 -58.67 3.18 18.91
CA VAL A 19 -57.57 4.03 19.23
C VAL A 19 -56.41 3.26 19.88
N PHE A 20 -55.21 3.35 19.32
CA PHE A 20 -53.96 3.25 20.09
C PHE A 20 -53.16 4.55 19.97
N ARG A 21 -53.25 5.36 21.02
CA ARG A 21 -52.32 6.46 21.29
C ARG A 21 -50.99 5.87 21.68
N ASN A 22 -49.93 6.12 20.90
CA ASN A 22 -48.58 6.22 21.42
C ASN A 22 -48.01 7.53 20.96
N SER A 23 -47.91 8.42 21.93
CA SER A 23 -47.18 9.67 21.90
C SER A 23 -45.69 9.37 21.69
N VAL A 24 -45.16 9.67 20.49
CA VAL A 24 -43.72 9.84 20.27
C VAL A 24 -43.48 11.33 20.14
N GLU A 25 -42.89 11.90 21.19
CA GLU A 25 -42.36 13.25 21.19
C GLU A 25 -41.39 13.42 20.00
N ALA A 26 -41.77 14.29 19.09
CA ALA A 26 -40.87 14.77 18.03
C ALA A 26 -39.77 15.61 18.69
N GLN A 27 -38.62 14.99 18.96
CA GLN A 27 -37.41 15.74 19.30
C GLN A 27 -37.05 16.60 18.08
N ARG A 28 -37.19 17.91 18.25
CA ARG A 28 -36.71 18.92 17.30
C ARG A 28 -35.21 18.75 17.12
N ILE A 29 -34.80 18.36 15.94
CA ILE A 29 -33.40 18.42 15.48
C ILE A 29 -33.00 19.89 15.50
N PRO A 30 -31.97 20.31 16.26
CA PRO A 30 -31.50 21.69 16.23
C PRO A 30 -30.98 21.99 14.81
N ALA A 31 -31.38 23.16 14.30
CA ALA A 31 -30.87 23.71 13.05
C ALA A 31 -29.33 23.77 13.11
N ILE A 32 -28.67 23.08 12.16
CA ILE A 32 -27.22 23.16 11.97
C ILE A 32 -26.93 24.61 11.55
N GLN A 33 -26.46 25.40 12.50
CA GLN A 33 -25.84 26.69 12.19
C GLN A 33 -24.62 26.41 11.32
N ASN A 34 -24.50 27.11 10.19
CA ASN A 34 -23.31 27.18 9.35
C ASN A 34 -22.12 27.71 10.17
N GLY A 35 -21.52 26.84 10.96
CA GLY A 35 -20.22 27.07 11.57
C GLY A 35 -19.16 26.71 10.52
N SER A 36 -18.33 27.66 10.15
CA SER A 36 -17.11 27.43 9.40
C SER A 36 -16.38 26.24 10.04
N ILE A 37 -16.15 25.18 9.29
CA ILE A 37 -15.33 24.04 9.73
C ILE A 37 -13.91 24.59 9.81
N THR A 38 -13.53 25.11 10.97
CA THR A 38 -12.13 25.34 11.32
C THR A 38 -11.48 23.98 11.25
N ALA A 39 -10.58 23.79 10.27
CA ALA A 39 -9.77 22.59 10.14
C ALA A 39 -9.10 22.34 11.49
N GLN A 40 -9.54 21.30 12.22
CA GLN A 40 -8.93 20.94 13.49
C GLN A 40 -7.45 20.71 13.25
N GLN A 41 -6.63 21.55 13.89
CA GLN A 41 -5.19 21.43 13.83
C GLN A 41 -4.81 20.10 14.51
N LEU A 42 -4.29 19.16 13.73
CA LEU A 42 -3.82 17.88 14.24
C LEU A 42 -2.67 18.13 15.21
N THR A 43 -2.82 17.67 16.45
CA THR A 43 -1.77 17.73 17.47
C THR A 43 -0.92 16.46 17.44
N ILE A 44 0.33 16.59 17.80
CA ILE A 44 1.24 15.47 18.02
C ILE A 44 1.31 15.24 19.53
N ASP A 45 1.22 13.99 19.97
CA ASP A 45 1.40 13.62 21.36
C ASP A 45 2.85 13.94 21.79
N ASP A 46 3.01 14.60 22.94
CA ASP A 46 4.32 14.98 23.48
C ASP A 46 5.26 13.80 23.69
N ASN A 47 4.73 12.61 23.95
CA ASN A 47 5.50 11.38 24.06
C ASN A 47 6.18 10.95 22.75
N LEU A 48 5.75 11.48 21.62
CA LEU A 48 6.35 11.23 20.30
C LEU A 48 7.45 12.24 19.96
N LEU A 49 7.61 13.28 20.79
CA LEU A 49 8.60 14.32 20.56
C LEU A 49 9.97 13.91 21.12
N VAL A 50 11.01 14.19 20.33
CA VAL A 50 12.40 14.02 20.73
C VAL A 50 12.97 15.35 21.21
N ASP A 51 13.87 15.30 22.21
CA ASP A 51 14.60 16.49 22.65
C ASP A 51 15.56 16.94 21.54
N PRO A 52 15.37 18.14 20.95
CA PRO A 52 16.23 18.63 19.87
C PRO A 52 17.70 18.82 20.30
N LYS A 53 17.98 19.01 21.59
CA LYS A 53 19.36 19.14 22.12
C LYS A 53 20.15 17.84 22.01
N LEU A 54 19.46 16.70 21.94
CA LEU A 54 20.08 15.38 21.80
C LEU A 54 20.11 14.88 20.36
N LEU A 55 19.65 15.72 19.40
CA LEU A 55 19.57 15.38 17.98
C LEU A 55 20.68 16.08 17.21
N PHE A 56 21.57 15.31 16.60
CA PHE A 56 22.68 15.81 15.78
C PHE A 56 22.44 15.41 14.32
N ILE A 57 22.36 16.41 13.44
CA ILE A 57 22.20 16.24 11.99
C ILE A 57 23.57 16.16 11.34
N GLY A 58 23.86 15.10 10.63
CA GLY A 58 25.11 14.85 9.93
C GLY A 58 25.02 15.06 8.43
N SER A 59 25.54 14.12 7.63
CA SER A 59 25.59 14.21 6.17
C SER A 59 24.23 13.95 5.52
N LYS A 60 23.93 14.65 4.41
CA LYS A 60 22.74 14.38 3.59
C LYS A 60 22.90 13.04 2.88
N ILE A 61 21.91 12.15 3.04
CA ILE A 61 21.86 10.82 2.43
C ILE A 61 20.77 10.67 1.39
N GLY A 62 19.80 11.60 1.34
CA GLY A 62 18.71 11.58 0.36
C GLY A 62 18.01 12.93 0.25
N GLU A 63 17.21 13.06 -0.81
CA GLU A 63 16.33 14.19 -1.05
C GLU A 63 15.12 13.72 -1.81
N GLY A 64 13.94 14.20 -1.41
CA GLY A 64 12.65 13.89 -2.03
C GLY A 64 11.77 15.11 -2.08
N ALA A 65 10.58 14.96 -2.66
CA ALA A 65 9.63 16.06 -2.83
C ALA A 65 9.19 16.70 -1.51
N HIS A 66 9.24 15.95 -0.39
CA HIS A 66 8.75 16.40 0.91
C HIS A 66 9.85 16.89 1.88
N GLY A 67 11.12 16.78 1.48
CA GLY A 67 12.22 17.17 2.35
C GLY A 67 13.53 16.48 2.04
N LYS A 68 14.50 16.71 2.91
CA LYS A 68 15.86 16.16 2.82
C LYS A 68 16.08 15.17 3.94
N VAL A 69 16.76 14.05 3.63
CA VAL A 69 17.08 13.01 4.61
C VAL A 69 18.57 13.08 4.92
N TYR A 70 18.88 13.06 6.19
CA TYR A 70 20.24 13.09 6.71
C TYR A 70 20.51 11.87 7.56
N GLU A 71 21.72 11.37 7.53
CA GLU A 71 22.27 10.57 8.60
C GLU A 71 22.48 11.47 9.81
N GLY A 72 22.23 10.95 11.01
CA GLY A 72 22.44 11.72 12.21
C GLY A 72 22.55 10.83 13.44
N ARG A 73 22.54 11.46 14.61
CA ARG A 73 22.58 10.76 15.89
C ARG A 73 21.54 11.34 16.83
N TYR A 74 20.78 10.46 17.44
CA TYR A 74 19.88 10.79 18.54
C TYR A 74 20.29 10.01 19.77
N ARG A 75 20.68 10.73 20.85
CA ARG A 75 21.35 10.12 22.00
C ARG A 75 22.60 9.32 21.53
N ASN A 76 22.65 8.02 21.79
CA ASN A 76 23.76 7.14 21.39
C ASN A 76 23.45 6.27 20.16
N GLN A 77 22.34 6.52 19.44
CA GLN A 77 21.92 5.74 18.29
C GLN A 77 22.10 6.52 16.99
N ILE A 78 22.64 5.87 15.96
CA ILE A 78 22.67 6.41 14.59
C ILE A 78 21.25 6.29 14.02
N VAL A 79 20.76 7.36 13.40
CA VAL A 79 19.38 7.52 12.93
C VAL A 79 19.32 8.16 11.55
N ALA A 80 18.21 7.98 10.86
CA ALA A 80 17.85 8.79 9.70
C ALA A 80 16.94 9.95 10.17
N ILE A 81 17.23 11.14 9.67
CA ILE A 81 16.52 12.38 10.03
C ILE A 81 15.95 13.00 8.77
N LYS A 82 14.64 12.91 8.59
CA LYS A 82 13.91 13.57 7.50
C LYS A 82 13.56 14.99 7.94
N VAL A 83 14.21 15.98 7.31
CA VAL A 83 13.93 17.41 7.53
C VAL A 83 12.92 17.86 6.48
N LEU A 84 11.77 18.31 6.93
CA LEU A 84 10.67 18.75 6.05
C LEU A 84 10.89 20.19 5.58
N HIS A 85 10.34 20.51 4.41
CA HIS A 85 10.35 21.87 3.90
C HIS A 85 9.54 22.80 4.79
N ARG A 86 9.96 24.07 4.90
CA ARG A 86 9.16 25.14 5.50
C ARG A 86 8.40 25.87 4.39
N GLY A 87 7.10 26.07 4.60
CA GLY A 87 6.30 26.88 3.70
C GLY A 87 6.72 28.35 3.70
N SER A 88 6.56 28.98 2.56
CA SER A 88 6.89 30.41 2.35
C SER A 88 5.76 31.31 2.88
N THR A 89 4.49 30.86 2.76
CA THR A 89 3.31 31.59 3.26
C THR A 89 2.77 30.97 4.55
N PRO A 90 1.95 31.70 5.33
CA PRO A 90 1.28 31.15 6.50
C PRO A 90 0.41 29.94 6.19
N GLU A 91 -0.30 29.96 5.04
CA GLU A 91 -1.18 28.89 4.57
C GLU A 91 -0.37 27.63 4.23
N GLU A 92 0.75 27.78 3.50
CA GLU A 92 1.67 26.69 3.22
C GLU A 92 2.25 26.07 4.48
N ARG A 93 2.62 26.92 5.47
CA ARG A 93 3.13 26.44 6.76
C ARG A 93 2.08 25.62 7.50
N ALA A 94 0.84 26.11 7.59
CA ALA A 94 -0.25 25.39 8.23
C ALA A 94 -0.54 24.05 7.54
N ALA A 95 -0.51 24.01 6.21
CA ALA A 95 -0.69 22.78 5.44
C ALA A 95 0.43 21.78 5.70
N LEU A 96 1.69 22.24 5.74
CA LEU A 96 2.86 21.39 6.01
C LEU A 96 2.87 20.90 7.46
N GLU A 97 2.48 21.72 8.44
CA GLU A 97 2.34 21.30 9.84
C GLU A 97 1.27 20.21 10.00
N ASN A 98 0.11 20.37 9.37
CA ASN A 98 -0.94 19.36 9.38
C ASN A 98 -0.49 18.05 8.71
N ARG A 99 0.26 18.14 7.60
CA ARG A 99 0.85 16.98 6.94
C ARG A 99 1.87 16.29 7.84
N PHE A 100 2.76 17.03 8.47
CA PHE A 100 3.75 16.54 9.41
C PHE A 100 3.10 15.82 10.60
N ALA A 101 2.10 16.45 11.25
CA ALA A 101 1.38 15.83 12.36
C ALA A 101 0.69 14.53 11.94
N ARG A 102 0.10 14.48 10.74
CA ARG A 102 -0.52 13.29 10.19
C ARG A 102 0.51 12.17 9.96
N GLU A 103 1.64 12.47 9.33
CA GLU A 103 2.71 11.50 9.07
C GLU A 103 3.26 10.92 10.39
N VAL A 104 3.55 11.76 11.38
CA VAL A 104 3.98 11.35 12.73
C VAL A 104 2.97 10.45 13.41
N ASN A 105 1.69 10.86 13.42
CA ASN A 105 0.62 10.09 14.06
C ASN A 105 0.40 8.73 13.39
N MET A 106 0.51 8.65 12.06
CA MET A 106 0.41 7.36 11.36
C MET A 106 1.61 6.46 11.66
N MET A 107 2.84 7.01 11.59
CA MET A 107 4.05 6.22 11.85
C MET A 107 4.12 5.71 13.28
N SER A 108 3.62 6.46 14.26
CA SER A 108 3.65 6.07 15.68
C SER A 108 2.73 4.91 16.01
N ARG A 109 1.62 4.75 15.27
CA ARG A 109 0.59 3.72 15.52
C ARG A 109 0.97 2.35 14.97
N VAL A 110 1.87 2.28 13.98
CA VAL A 110 2.21 1.02 13.31
C VAL A 110 3.61 0.56 13.67
N LYS A 111 3.73 -0.72 14.03
CA LYS A 111 5.02 -1.36 14.33
C LYS A 111 5.05 -2.72 13.66
N HIS A 112 6.01 -2.92 12.76
CA HIS A 112 6.19 -4.18 12.05
C HIS A 112 7.66 -4.32 11.63
N GLU A 113 8.17 -5.56 11.56
CA GLU A 113 9.57 -5.82 11.19
C GLU A 113 9.95 -5.30 9.80
N ASN A 114 8.97 -5.30 8.87
CA ASN A 114 9.15 -4.79 7.50
C ASN A 114 8.68 -3.33 7.32
N LEU A 115 8.42 -2.58 8.39
CA LEU A 115 8.24 -1.14 8.39
C LEU A 115 9.46 -0.46 9.00
N VAL A 116 9.87 0.68 8.45
CA VAL A 116 10.94 1.49 9.03
C VAL A 116 10.49 1.96 10.42
N LYS A 117 11.32 1.68 11.43
CA LYS A 117 11.00 1.98 12.83
C LYS A 117 11.00 3.49 13.07
N PHE A 118 9.86 4.02 13.48
CA PHE A 118 9.74 5.38 13.98
C PHE A 118 10.38 5.50 15.38
N ILE A 119 11.17 6.57 15.60
CA ILE A 119 11.84 6.86 16.86
C ILE A 119 11.21 8.06 17.54
N GLY A 120 10.89 9.10 16.76
CA GLY A 120 10.22 10.29 17.26
C GLY A 120 10.25 11.43 16.24
N ALA A 121 9.75 12.58 16.67
CA ALA A 121 9.66 13.77 15.83
C ALA A 121 10.07 15.04 16.61
N CYS A 122 10.41 16.12 15.90
CA CYS A 122 10.63 17.43 16.50
C CYS A 122 9.93 18.47 15.61
N LYS A 123 9.17 19.37 16.24
CA LYS A 123 8.47 20.45 15.54
C LYS A 123 9.34 21.73 15.47
N GLU A 124 10.04 22.04 16.55
CA GLU A 124 10.89 23.23 16.66
C GLU A 124 12.33 22.84 17.02
N PRO A 125 13.36 23.51 16.48
CA PRO A 125 13.32 24.64 15.53
C PRO A 125 13.07 24.24 14.07
N LEU A 126 13.05 22.95 13.76
CA LEU A 126 12.79 22.36 12.43
C LEU A 126 11.79 21.21 12.57
N MET A 127 10.88 21.09 11.62
CA MET A 127 10.04 19.88 11.52
C MET A 127 10.88 18.72 11.00
N VAL A 128 11.15 17.75 11.87
CA VAL A 128 11.93 16.56 11.54
C VAL A 128 11.22 15.29 12.01
N ILE A 129 11.37 14.23 11.23
CA ILE A 129 10.97 12.87 11.59
C ILE A 129 12.25 12.05 11.74
N VAL A 130 12.37 11.35 12.88
CA VAL A 130 13.52 10.54 13.24
C VAL A 130 13.13 9.06 13.15
N THR A 131 13.88 8.30 12.38
CA THR A 131 13.67 6.86 12.17
C THR A 131 14.98 6.08 12.33
N GLU A 132 14.89 4.74 12.39
CA GLU A 132 16.09 3.92 12.23
C GLU A 132 16.80 4.23 10.90
N LEU A 133 18.11 4.16 10.90
CA LEU A 133 18.91 4.25 9.68
C LEU A 133 19.05 2.84 9.07
N LEU A 134 18.71 2.72 7.79
CA LEU A 134 18.90 1.49 7.01
C LEU A 134 20.06 1.70 6.02
N PRO A 135 21.21 1.06 6.21
CA PRO A 135 22.39 1.31 5.40
C PRO A 135 22.39 0.57 4.05
N GLY A 136 21.40 -0.29 3.80
CA GLY A 136 21.38 -1.21 2.67
C GLY A 136 20.94 -0.62 1.33
N MET A 137 20.82 0.69 1.17
CA MET A 137 20.27 1.40 0.02
C MET A 137 18.78 1.16 -0.25
N SER A 138 18.18 1.92 -1.19
CA SER A 138 16.83 1.63 -1.68
C SER A 138 16.81 0.44 -2.63
N LEU A 139 15.68 -0.27 -2.67
CA LEU A 139 15.46 -1.35 -3.64
C LEU A 139 15.63 -0.86 -5.08
N ARG A 140 15.24 0.40 -5.34
CA ARG A 140 15.47 1.05 -6.63
C ARG A 140 16.94 1.01 -7.04
N LYS A 141 17.83 1.47 -6.16
CA LYS A 141 19.27 1.49 -6.42
C LYS A 141 19.83 0.06 -6.54
N TYR A 142 19.35 -0.85 -5.71
CA TYR A 142 19.72 -2.25 -5.76
C TYR A 142 19.38 -2.90 -7.11
N LEU A 143 18.13 -2.73 -7.58
CA LEU A 143 17.68 -3.24 -8.87
C LEU A 143 18.48 -2.62 -10.02
N MET A 144 18.72 -1.29 -9.99
CA MET A 144 19.51 -0.62 -11.02
C MET A 144 20.94 -1.16 -11.12
N ASN A 145 21.59 -1.41 -9.99
CA ASN A 145 22.95 -1.95 -9.95
C ASN A 145 23.02 -3.39 -10.49
N ASN A 146 21.91 -4.14 -10.44
CA ASN A 146 21.82 -5.52 -10.85
C ASN A 146 21.02 -5.74 -12.15
N ARG A 147 20.69 -4.70 -12.92
CA ARG A 147 19.80 -4.79 -14.10
C ARG A 147 20.29 -5.73 -15.21
N LYS A 148 21.55 -6.12 -15.22
CA LYS A 148 22.11 -7.07 -16.19
C LYS A 148 21.75 -8.53 -15.89
N GLN A 149 21.21 -8.82 -14.72
CA GLN A 149 20.88 -10.15 -14.24
C GLN A 149 19.50 -10.17 -13.60
N GLN A 150 18.76 -11.25 -13.78
CA GLN A 150 17.56 -11.50 -13.01
C GLN A 150 17.95 -11.77 -11.54
N LEU A 151 17.08 -11.37 -10.62
CA LEU A 151 17.26 -11.74 -9.23
C LEU A 151 17.07 -13.23 -9.02
N ASP A 152 17.76 -13.78 -8.03
CA ASP A 152 17.43 -15.12 -7.54
C ASP A 152 15.94 -15.22 -7.23
N PRO A 153 15.20 -16.20 -7.76
CA PRO A 153 13.74 -16.28 -7.57
C PRO A 153 13.32 -16.31 -6.11
N ARG A 154 14.08 -17.00 -5.26
CA ARG A 154 13.79 -17.04 -3.82
C ARG A 154 13.99 -15.68 -3.16
N MET A 155 15.04 -14.95 -3.53
CA MET A 155 15.28 -13.58 -3.04
C MET A 155 14.17 -12.64 -3.49
N ALA A 156 13.78 -12.67 -4.76
CA ALA A 156 12.69 -11.84 -5.30
C ALA A 156 11.37 -12.08 -4.55
N ILE A 157 11.03 -13.36 -4.28
CA ILE A 157 9.82 -13.73 -3.53
C ILE A 157 9.92 -13.29 -2.05
N ASN A 158 11.08 -13.41 -1.42
CA ASN A 158 11.26 -12.96 -0.04
C ASN A 158 11.10 -11.44 0.08
N PHE A 159 11.67 -10.67 -0.84
CA PHE A 159 11.43 -9.21 -0.88
C PHE A 159 9.95 -8.89 -1.09
N ALA A 160 9.28 -9.59 -2.00
CA ALA A 160 7.85 -9.43 -2.22
C ALA A 160 7.02 -9.75 -0.97
N LEU A 161 7.39 -10.80 -0.22
CA LEU A 161 6.75 -11.17 1.04
C LEU A 161 6.95 -10.11 2.12
N ASP A 162 8.16 -9.57 2.24
CA ASP A 162 8.45 -8.48 3.19
C ASP A 162 7.58 -7.25 2.91
N VAL A 163 7.48 -6.84 1.64
CA VAL A 163 6.61 -5.74 1.21
C VAL A 163 5.14 -6.05 1.49
N ALA A 164 4.68 -7.26 1.13
CA ALA A 164 3.29 -7.65 1.32
C ALA A 164 2.89 -7.68 2.81
N ARG A 165 3.79 -8.13 3.71
CA ARG A 165 3.56 -8.13 5.17
C ARG A 165 3.49 -6.72 5.74
N ALA A 166 4.40 -5.82 5.29
CA ALA A 166 4.35 -4.41 5.65
C ALA A 166 3.01 -3.78 5.25
N MET A 167 2.57 -4.02 4.02
CA MET A 167 1.32 -3.49 3.48
C MET A 167 0.08 -4.09 4.15
N ASP A 168 0.10 -5.38 4.48
CA ASP A 168 -0.99 -6.03 5.24
C ASP A 168 -1.15 -5.38 6.63
N CYS A 169 -0.01 -5.08 7.30
CA CYS A 169 -0.01 -4.36 8.57
C CYS A 169 -0.60 -2.94 8.44
N LEU A 170 -0.25 -2.19 7.40
CA LEU A 170 -0.82 -0.85 7.16
C LEU A 170 -2.32 -0.91 6.92
N HIS A 171 -2.77 -1.80 6.03
CA HIS A 171 -4.19 -1.97 5.70
C HIS A 171 -5.02 -2.44 6.88
N ALA A 172 -4.47 -3.31 7.74
CA ALA A 172 -5.12 -3.73 8.99
C ALA A 172 -5.31 -2.57 9.98
N ASN A 173 -4.50 -1.50 9.86
CA ASN A 173 -4.60 -0.28 10.65
C ASN A 173 -5.36 0.86 9.91
N GLY A 174 -6.05 0.55 8.80
CA GLY A 174 -6.81 1.53 8.02
C GLY A 174 -5.94 2.57 7.31
N ILE A 175 -4.66 2.27 7.04
CA ILE A 175 -3.72 3.18 6.38
C ILE A 175 -3.50 2.74 4.94
N ILE A 176 -3.75 3.64 3.99
CA ILE A 176 -3.44 3.49 2.58
C ILE A 176 -2.13 4.24 2.30
N HIS A 177 -1.12 3.55 1.76
CA HIS A 177 0.22 4.13 1.55
C HIS A 177 0.28 5.08 0.35
N ARG A 178 -0.31 4.70 -0.80
CA ARG A 178 -0.46 5.45 -2.05
C ARG A 178 0.82 5.77 -2.83
N ASP A 179 1.99 5.48 -2.28
CA ASP A 179 3.29 5.72 -2.93
C ASP A 179 4.22 4.49 -2.83
N LEU A 180 3.64 3.29 -2.98
CA LEU A 180 4.42 2.06 -2.98
C LEU A 180 5.22 1.94 -4.27
N LYS A 181 6.55 2.03 -4.15
CA LYS A 181 7.53 1.95 -5.24
C LYS A 181 8.90 1.53 -4.71
N PRO A 182 9.83 1.05 -5.56
CA PRO A 182 11.16 0.62 -5.11
C PRO A 182 12.01 1.72 -4.42
N ASP A 183 11.71 2.98 -4.67
CA ASP A 183 12.40 4.10 -4.01
C ASP A 183 12.12 4.14 -2.51
N ASN A 184 10.88 3.77 -2.10
CA ASN A 184 10.41 3.76 -0.72
C ASN A 184 10.63 2.42 0.00
N LEU A 185 11.30 1.47 -0.65
CA LEU A 185 11.66 0.17 -0.12
C LEU A 185 13.15 0.15 0.20
N LEU A 186 13.51 0.05 1.47
CA LEU A 186 14.90 0.13 1.93
C LEU A 186 15.40 -1.24 2.36
N LEU A 187 16.60 -1.60 1.91
CA LEU A 187 17.24 -2.86 2.26
C LEU A 187 17.91 -2.77 3.64
N THR A 188 17.89 -3.88 4.37
CA THR A 188 18.69 -4.07 5.56
C THR A 188 20.18 -4.13 5.22
N ALA A 189 21.07 -3.98 6.23
CA ALA A 189 22.52 -3.99 6.03
C ALA A 189 23.04 -5.24 5.29
N ASN A 190 22.46 -6.39 5.55
CA ASN A 190 22.80 -7.66 4.90
C ASN A 190 22.14 -7.86 3.54
N GLN A 191 21.31 -6.91 3.08
CA GLN A 191 20.55 -6.93 1.84
C GLN A 191 19.64 -8.17 1.65
N ARG A 192 19.20 -8.79 2.74
CA ARG A 192 18.34 -9.99 2.72
C ARG A 192 16.88 -9.70 3.00
N SER A 193 16.57 -8.51 3.50
CA SER A 193 15.21 -8.11 3.85
C SER A 193 14.95 -6.67 3.44
N VAL A 194 13.67 -6.35 3.23
CA VAL A 194 13.19 -5.04 2.81
C VAL A 194 12.28 -4.45 3.89
N LYS A 195 12.40 -3.15 4.11
CA LYS A 195 11.49 -2.37 4.94
C LYS A 195 10.87 -1.23 4.15
N LEU A 196 9.57 -1.02 4.34
CA LEU A 196 8.83 0.07 3.74
C LEU A 196 9.04 1.36 4.55
N ALA A 197 9.34 2.42 3.84
CA ALA A 197 9.58 3.77 4.36
C ALA A 197 8.63 4.79 3.71
N ASP A 198 8.66 6.01 4.22
CA ASP A 198 8.00 7.22 3.69
C ASP A 198 6.46 7.16 3.67
N PHE A 199 5.88 7.69 4.74
CA PHE A 199 4.44 7.85 4.93
C PHE A 199 3.92 9.22 4.46
N GLY A 200 4.75 10.01 3.77
CA GLY A 200 4.43 11.38 3.39
C GLY A 200 3.18 11.51 2.52
N LEU A 201 2.82 10.50 1.74
CA LEU A 201 1.58 10.45 0.96
C LEU A 201 0.50 9.55 1.58
N ALA A 202 0.80 8.85 2.66
CA ALA A 202 -0.15 7.95 3.31
C ALA A 202 -1.39 8.70 3.84
N ARG A 203 -2.54 8.00 3.87
CA ARG A 203 -3.82 8.53 4.37
C ARG A 203 -4.58 7.43 5.11
N GLU A 204 -5.45 7.87 6.01
CA GLU A 204 -6.47 7.00 6.56
C GLU A 204 -7.54 6.69 5.51
N GLU A 205 -8.05 5.46 5.49
CA GLU A 205 -9.02 5.01 4.48
C GLU A 205 -10.32 5.84 4.47
N SER A 206 -10.66 6.46 5.61
CA SER A 206 -11.81 7.36 5.75
C SER A 206 -11.63 8.75 5.15
N VAL A 207 -10.39 9.14 4.81
CA VAL A 207 -10.07 10.50 4.32
C VAL A 207 -9.83 10.46 2.82
N THR A 208 -10.82 10.93 2.05
CA THR A 208 -10.72 11.10 0.60
C THR A 208 -10.20 12.49 0.25
N GLU A 209 -8.92 12.59 -0.08
CA GLU A 209 -8.32 13.82 -0.62
C GLU A 209 -7.83 13.58 -2.06
N MET A 210 -7.96 14.60 -2.93
CA MET A 210 -7.36 14.55 -4.26
C MET A 210 -5.84 14.43 -4.14
N MET A 211 -5.25 13.49 -4.90
CA MET A 211 -3.79 13.43 -5.05
C MET A 211 -3.33 14.52 -6.01
N THR A 212 -2.39 15.35 -5.55
CA THR A 212 -1.50 16.08 -6.44
C THR A 212 -0.45 15.08 -6.94
N ALA A 213 -0.37 14.92 -8.25
CA ALA A 213 0.58 14.01 -8.87
C ALA A 213 2.01 14.54 -8.66
N GLU A 214 2.77 13.86 -7.79
CA GLU A 214 4.18 14.17 -7.60
C GLU A 214 5.03 13.51 -8.70
N THR A 215 6.00 14.25 -9.18
CA THR A 215 6.87 13.88 -10.29
C THR A 215 7.65 12.60 -9.95
N GLY A 216 7.47 11.52 -10.71
CA GLY A 216 8.28 10.29 -10.63
C GLY A 216 7.57 9.02 -10.19
N THR A 217 6.42 9.08 -9.56
CA THR A 217 5.68 7.92 -9.01
C THR A 217 4.79 7.21 -10.04
N TYR A 218 4.52 7.84 -11.15
CA TYR A 218 3.50 7.46 -12.14
C TYR A 218 3.54 6.00 -12.62
N ARG A 219 4.70 5.37 -12.74
CA ARG A 219 4.83 4.00 -13.25
C ARG A 219 4.23 2.93 -12.36
N TRP A 220 4.14 3.19 -11.06
CA TRP A 220 3.63 2.27 -10.04
C TRP A 220 2.22 2.63 -9.56
N MET A 221 1.72 3.80 -9.93
CA MET A 221 0.46 4.34 -9.45
C MET A 221 -0.74 3.66 -10.13
N ALA A 222 -1.77 3.35 -9.34
CA ALA A 222 -2.99 2.73 -9.85
C ALA A 222 -3.77 3.64 -10.80
N PRO A 223 -4.38 3.09 -11.88
CA PRO A 223 -5.09 3.86 -12.91
C PRO A 223 -6.19 4.76 -12.36
N GLU A 224 -6.93 4.27 -11.37
CA GLU A 224 -8.03 5.01 -10.74
C GLU A 224 -7.57 6.27 -10.01
N LEU A 225 -6.28 6.42 -9.70
CA LEU A 225 -5.74 7.64 -9.11
C LEU A 225 -5.56 8.77 -10.14
N TYR A 226 -5.42 8.43 -11.43
CA TYR A 226 -5.27 9.43 -12.53
C TYR A 226 -6.59 9.86 -13.15
N SER A 227 -7.62 9.02 -13.08
CA SER A 227 -8.87 9.29 -13.78
C SER A 227 -9.38 10.67 -13.40
N THR A 228 -9.20 11.61 -14.33
CA THR A 228 -9.77 12.95 -14.33
C THR A 228 -11.21 12.90 -14.81
N VAL A 229 -12.03 11.99 -14.26
CA VAL A 229 -13.47 12.16 -14.39
C VAL A 229 -13.73 13.53 -13.78
N THR A 230 -14.25 14.44 -14.57
CA THR A 230 -14.72 15.76 -14.14
C THR A 230 -15.77 15.51 -13.07
N LEU A 231 -15.31 15.40 -11.81
CA LEU A 231 -16.17 15.35 -10.67
C LEU A 231 -16.92 16.69 -10.62
N ARG A 232 -18.21 16.66 -10.39
CA ARG A 232 -18.99 17.87 -10.13
C ARG A 232 -18.32 18.62 -8.98
N GLN A 233 -18.39 19.96 -9.02
CA GLN A 233 -17.74 20.79 -8.02
C GLN A 233 -18.16 20.36 -6.61
N GLY A 234 -17.21 19.81 -5.83
CA GLY A 234 -17.43 19.27 -4.48
C GLY A 234 -17.48 17.75 -4.35
N GLU A 235 -17.53 16.97 -5.42
CA GLU A 235 -17.42 15.53 -5.35
C GLU A 235 -15.95 15.10 -5.12
N LYS A 236 -15.72 14.28 -4.11
CA LYS A 236 -14.41 13.67 -3.84
C LYS A 236 -14.34 12.30 -4.53
N LYS A 237 -13.22 12.04 -5.19
CA LYS A 237 -12.99 10.73 -5.79
C LYS A 237 -12.74 9.70 -4.69
N HIS A 238 -13.58 8.67 -4.65
CA HIS A 238 -13.40 7.55 -3.73
C HIS A 238 -12.42 6.54 -4.33
N TYR A 239 -11.38 6.21 -3.61
CA TYR A 239 -10.50 5.08 -3.85
C TYR A 239 -10.31 4.34 -2.52
N ASN A 240 -9.96 3.06 -2.58
CA ASN A 240 -9.74 2.23 -1.41
C ASN A 240 -8.28 1.72 -1.37
N ASN A 241 -7.97 0.90 -0.39
CA ASN A 241 -6.64 0.33 -0.20
C ASN A 241 -6.14 -0.56 -1.37
N LYS A 242 -6.99 -0.86 -2.36
CA LYS A 242 -6.61 -1.65 -3.54
C LYS A 242 -5.71 -0.90 -4.52
N VAL A 243 -5.55 0.42 -4.36
CA VAL A 243 -4.54 1.19 -5.11
C VAL A 243 -3.12 0.70 -4.78
N ASP A 244 -2.86 0.37 -3.51
CA ASP A 244 -1.57 -0.17 -3.08
C ASP A 244 -1.33 -1.60 -3.61
N VAL A 245 -2.39 -2.37 -3.79
CA VAL A 245 -2.29 -3.72 -4.38
C VAL A 245 -1.87 -3.64 -5.85
N TYR A 246 -2.39 -2.66 -6.59
CA TYR A 246 -1.92 -2.40 -7.95
C TYR A 246 -0.43 -2.05 -7.98
N SER A 247 -0.01 -1.10 -7.14
CA SER A 247 1.40 -0.68 -7.02
C SER A 247 2.30 -1.86 -6.66
N PHE A 248 1.86 -2.73 -5.75
CA PHE A 248 2.55 -3.97 -5.41
C PHE A 248 2.69 -4.91 -6.62
N GLY A 249 1.65 -5.04 -7.44
CA GLY A 249 1.70 -5.85 -8.68
C GLY A 249 2.82 -5.39 -9.62
N ILE A 250 2.98 -4.07 -9.78
CA ILE A 250 4.07 -3.50 -10.59
C ILE A 250 5.44 -3.73 -9.92
N VAL A 251 5.55 -3.57 -8.59
CA VAL A 251 6.79 -3.87 -7.84
C VAL A 251 7.16 -5.35 -7.97
N LEU A 252 6.19 -6.26 -7.82
CA LEU A 252 6.42 -7.69 -7.97
C LEU A 252 6.90 -8.03 -9.38
N TRP A 253 6.29 -7.45 -10.41
CA TRP A 253 6.75 -7.60 -11.80
C TRP A 253 8.20 -7.12 -11.96
N GLU A 254 8.56 -5.95 -11.39
CA GLU A 254 9.92 -5.41 -11.44
C GLU A 254 10.92 -6.32 -10.71
N LEU A 255 10.56 -6.91 -9.56
CA LEU A 255 11.37 -7.89 -8.84
C LEU A 255 11.64 -9.17 -9.65
N LEU A 256 10.63 -9.66 -10.36
CA LEU A 256 10.73 -10.90 -11.14
C LEU A 256 11.50 -10.72 -12.45
N THR A 257 11.39 -9.55 -13.08
CA THR A 257 12.00 -9.29 -14.39
C THR A 257 13.30 -8.51 -14.31
N ASN A 258 13.53 -7.80 -13.21
CA ASN A 258 14.55 -6.78 -13.04
C ASN A 258 14.58 -5.75 -14.20
N ARG A 259 13.41 -5.43 -14.78
CA ARG A 259 13.24 -4.42 -15.85
C ARG A 259 12.47 -3.20 -15.32
N MET A 260 12.64 -2.06 -16.00
CA MET A 260 11.84 -0.87 -15.69
C MET A 260 10.40 -1.07 -16.17
N PRO A 261 9.38 -0.86 -15.30
CA PRO A 261 8.00 -0.87 -15.77
C PRO A 261 7.77 0.19 -16.85
N PHE A 262 7.07 -0.15 -17.95
CA PHE A 262 6.82 0.72 -19.09
C PHE A 262 8.12 1.31 -19.68
N GLU A 263 9.14 0.46 -19.87
CA GLU A 263 10.43 0.86 -20.42
C GLU A 263 10.27 1.57 -21.78
N GLY A 264 11.05 2.62 -22.02
CA GLY A 264 10.95 3.45 -23.24
C GLY A 264 9.88 4.55 -23.17
N MET A 265 8.97 4.54 -22.20
CA MET A 265 7.97 5.59 -21.99
C MET A 265 8.46 6.64 -20.99
N SER A 266 8.06 7.90 -21.16
CA SER A 266 8.16 8.90 -20.10
C SER A 266 7.18 8.56 -18.96
N ASN A 267 7.32 9.22 -17.80
CA ASN A 267 6.41 8.99 -16.67
C ASN A 267 4.95 9.28 -17.04
N LEU A 268 4.67 10.38 -17.76
CA LEU A 268 3.34 10.74 -18.22
C LEU A 268 2.80 9.76 -19.26
N GLN A 269 3.64 9.27 -20.18
CA GLN A 269 3.24 8.25 -21.14
C GLN A 269 2.88 6.94 -20.46
N ALA A 270 3.63 6.52 -19.43
CA ALA A 270 3.32 5.32 -18.64
C ALA A 270 1.98 5.48 -17.91
N ALA A 271 1.72 6.64 -17.29
CA ALA A 271 0.44 6.95 -16.67
C ALA A 271 -0.72 6.87 -17.67
N TYR A 272 -0.56 7.51 -18.83
CA TYR A 272 -1.57 7.49 -19.88
C TYR A 272 -1.83 6.07 -20.42
N ALA A 273 -0.77 5.30 -20.65
CA ALA A 273 -0.89 3.91 -21.10
C ALA A 273 -1.65 3.06 -20.08
N ALA A 274 -1.31 3.17 -18.80
CA ALA A 274 -1.97 2.41 -17.74
C ALA A 274 -3.43 2.81 -17.52
N ALA A 275 -3.73 4.13 -17.53
CA ALA A 275 -5.05 4.65 -17.14
C ALA A 275 -6.06 4.70 -18.31
N PHE A 276 -5.62 5.02 -19.53
CA PHE A 276 -6.52 5.24 -20.67
C PHE A 276 -6.45 4.14 -21.73
N LYS A 277 -5.29 3.47 -21.87
CA LYS A 277 -5.14 2.35 -22.79
C LYS A 277 -5.23 0.99 -22.12
N GLN A 278 -5.33 0.97 -20.77
CA GLN A 278 -5.35 -0.26 -19.96
C GLN A 278 -4.13 -1.16 -20.19
N GLU A 279 -3.03 -0.57 -20.65
CA GLU A 279 -1.77 -1.28 -20.85
C GLU A 279 -1.14 -1.65 -19.51
N ARG A 280 -0.42 -2.77 -19.51
CA ARG A 280 0.38 -3.25 -18.38
C ARG A 280 1.74 -3.70 -18.90
N PRO A 281 2.79 -3.71 -18.06
CA PRO A 281 4.07 -4.27 -18.46
C PRO A 281 3.91 -5.72 -18.94
N SER A 282 4.54 -6.06 -20.05
CA SER A 282 4.48 -7.42 -20.62
C SER A 282 5.12 -8.43 -19.65
N ILE A 283 4.47 -9.55 -19.43
CA ILE A 283 5.02 -10.66 -18.63
C ILE A 283 5.83 -11.56 -19.55
N PRO A 284 7.16 -11.69 -19.35
CA PRO A 284 7.97 -12.59 -20.11
C PRO A 284 7.53 -14.05 -19.96
N GLY A 285 7.74 -14.85 -21.02
CA GLY A 285 7.30 -16.26 -21.03
C GLY A 285 8.08 -17.19 -20.09
N ASP A 286 9.23 -16.76 -19.60
CA ASP A 286 10.07 -17.46 -18.61
C ASP A 286 9.57 -17.28 -17.16
N ILE A 287 8.62 -16.35 -16.91
CA ILE A 287 8.01 -16.19 -15.58
C ILE A 287 7.06 -17.37 -15.32
N PRO A 288 7.23 -18.09 -14.19
CA PRO A 288 6.36 -19.18 -13.82
C PRO A 288 4.87 -18.78 -13.83
N PRO A 289 3.96 -19.61 -14.36
CA PRO A 289 2.54 -19.28 -14.49
C PRO A 289 1.86 -18.86 -13.20
N ASP A 290 2.29 -19.42 -12.07
CA ASP A 290 1.75 -19.09 -10.75
C ASP A 290 2.14 -17.66 -10.32
N LEU A 291 3.37 -17.25 -10.58
CA LEU A 291 3.82 -15.87 -10.32
C LEU A 291 3.17 -14.88 -11.29
N ALA A 292 3.09 -15.24 -12.57
CA ALA A 292 2.38 -14.43 -13.56
C ALA A 292 0.92 -14.19 -13.15
N PHE A 293 0.24 -15.23 -12.62
CA PHE A 293 -1.12 -15.11 -12.11
C PHE A 293 -1.22 -14.14 -10.91
N ILE A 294 -0.27 -14.20 -9.96
CA ILE A 294 -0.26 -13.26 -8.81
C ILE A 294 -0.12 -11.82 -9.31
N VAL A 295 0.86 -11.57 -10.19
CA VAL A 295 1.09 -10.25 -10.78
C VAL A 295 -0.19 -9.74 -11.47
N GLN A 296 -0.76 -10.54 -12.38
CA GLN A 296 -1.98 -10.19 -13.13
C GLN A 296 -3.17 -9.93 -12.22
N SER A 297 -3.32 -10.68 -11.13
CA SER A 297 -4.41 -10.49 -10.17
C SER A 297 -4.29 -9.16 -9.41
N CYS A 298 -3.07 -8.69 -9.17
CA CYS A 298 -2.84 -7.43 -8.45
C CYS A 298 -3.17 -6.19 -9.29
N TRP A 299 -3.02 -6.24 -10.62
CA TRP A 299 -3.17 -5.07 -11.48
C TRP A 299 -4.37 -5.11 -12.43
N VAL A 300 -5.38 -5.95 -12.12
CA VAL A 300 -6.67 -5.93 -12.85
C VAL A 300 -7.31 -4.55 -12.77
N GLU A 301 -8.11 -4.21 -13.79
CA GLU A 301 -8.71 -2.87 -13.92
C GLU A 301 -9.65 -2.57 -12.76
N ASP A 302 -10.61 -3.45 -12.47
CA ASP A 302 -11.52 -3.29 -11.32
C ASP A 302 -10.77 -3.48 -10.00
N PRO A 303 -10.62 -2.43 -9.16
CA PRO A 303 -9.94 -2.53 -7.87
C PRO A 303 -10.54 -3.59 -6.94
N ASN A 304 -11.86 -3.81 -7.01
CA ASN A 304 -12.56 -4.76 -6.14
C ASN A 304 -12.18 -6.22 -6.44
N MET A 305 -11.68 -6.47 -7.64
CA MET A 305 -11.21 -7.80 -8.05
C MET A 305 -9.78 -8.10 -7.63
N ARG A 306 -9.02 -7.11 -7.17
CA ARG A 306 -7.66 -7.30 -6.69
C ARG A 306 -7.66 -8.02 -5.34
N PRO A 307 -6.72 -8.95 -5.08
CA PRO A 307 -6.63 -9.66 -3.80
C PRO A 307 -6.31 -8.71 -2.64
N SER A 308 -6.51 -9.15 -1.39
CA SER A 308 -5.92 -8.50 -0.22
C SER A 308 -4.45 -8.89 -0.04
N PHE A 309 -3.68 -8.12 0.72
CA PHE A 309 -2.28 -8.49 1.01
C PHE A 309 -2.18 -9.82 1.76
N SER A 310 -3.09 -10.12 2.68
CA SER A 310 -3.13 -11.44 3.33
C SER A 310 -3.38 -12.60 2.35
N GLN A 311 -4.11 -12.39 1.25
CA GLN A 311 -4.26 -13.38 0.17
C GLN A 311 -2.97 -13.50 -0.67
N ILE A 312 -2.32 -12.37 -0.98
CA ILE A 312 -1.04 -12.33 -1.71
C ILE A 312 0.04 -13.06 -0.92
N ILE A 313 0.15 -12.82 0.39
CA ILE A 313 1.10 -13.52 1.27
C ILE A 313 0.90 -15.02 1.21
N ARG A 314 -0.35 -15.50 1.25
CA ARG A 314 -0.63 -16.94 1.14
C ARG A 314 -0.21 -17.52 -0.22
N MET A 315 -0.46 -16.78 -1.31
CA MET A 315 -0.07 -17.22 -2.66
C MET A 315 1.45 -17.27 -2.83
N LEU A 316 2.17 -16.23 -2.38
CA LEU A 316 3.63 -16.17 -2.45
C LEU A 316 4.28 -17.25 -1.58
N ASN A 317 3.78 -17.49 -0.36
CA ASN A 317 4.28 -18.58 0.48
C ASN A 317 4.02 -19.94 -0.16
N ALA A 318 2.83 -20.18 -0.73
CA ALA A 318 2.54 -21.43 -1.42
C ALA A 318 3.52 -21.67 -2.59
N TYR A 319 3.86 -20.61 -3.34
CA TYR A 319 4.86 -20.71 -4.39
C TYR A 319 6.27 -20.96 -3.83
N LEU A 320 6.66 -20.26 -2.76
CA LEU A 320 7.99 -20.41 -2.14
C LEU A 320 8.26 -21.85 -1.68
N PHE A 321 7.23 -22.57 -1.23
CA PHE A 321 7.33 -24.00 -0.86
C PHE A 321 7.56 -24.93 -2.06
N THR A 322 7.29 -24.48 -3.29
CA THR A 322 7.57 -25.28 -4.50
C THR A 322 9.00 -25.16 -4.97
N LEU A 323 9.74 -24.14 -4.49
CA LEU A 323 11.13 -23.95 -4.86
C LEU A 323 12.05 -24.95 -4.14
N PRO A 324 13.08 -25.50 -4.83
CA PRO A 324 14.06 -26.37 -4.20
C PRO A 324 14.70 -25.70 -2.99
N THR A 325 14.80 -26.41 -1.87
CA THR A 325 15.60 -25.95 -0.72
C THR A 325 17.06 -25.87 -1.13
N PRO A 326 17.79 -24.78 -0.80
CA PRO A 326 19.23 -24.74 -1.00
C PRO A 326 19.85 -25.91 -0.23
N SER A 327 20.54 -26.83 -0.92
CA SER A 327 21.34 -27.85 -0.25
C SER A 327 22.39 -27.16 0.61
N PRO A 328 22.58 -27.56 1.88
CA PRO A 328 23.71 -27.06 2.66
C PRO A 328 24.99 -27.45 1.90
N SER A 329 25.78 -26.47 1.48
CA SER A 329 27.09 -26.71 0.88
C SER A 329 27.93 -27.50 1.87
N SER A 330 28.15 -28.80 1.56
CA SER A 330 29.05 -29.63 2.32
C SER A 330 30.47 -29.04 2.22
N PRO A 331 31.22 -28.93 3.32
CA PRO A 331 32.64 -28.61 3.24
C PRO A 331 33.32 -29.79 2.52
N SER A 332 34.09 -29.47 1.51
CA SER A 332 34.91 -30.43 0.76
C SER A 332 35.86 -31.17 1.71
N SER A 333 35.61 -32.44 1.94
CA SER A 333 36.54 -33.40 2.58
C SER A 333 36.95 -34.46 1.57
N PRO A 334 38.19 -34.99 1.66
CA PRO A 334 38.78 -35.79 0.59
C PRO A 334 38.19 -37.19 0.49
N LYS A 335 38.25 -37.71 -0.73
CA LYS A 335 37.79 -39.01 -1.17
C LYS A 335 38.27 -40.17 -0.28
N SER A 336 37.36 -41.00 0.16
CA SER A 336 37.60 -42.44 0.41
C SER A 336 36.37 -43.20 -0.06
N ASP A 337 36.64 -44.13 -0.99
CA ASP A 337 35.69 -45.11 -1.50
C ASP A 337 35.13 -45.99 -0.37
N THR A 338 33.83 -46.10 -0.31
CA THR A 338 33.13 -47.33 0.08
C THR A 338 31.65 -47.25 -0.28
N THR A 339 31.25 -48.24 -1.06
CA THR A 339 29.89 -48.64 -1.39
C THR A 339 29.05 -48.89 -0.16
N GLU A 340 27.82 -48.28 -0.06
CA GLU A 340 26.66 -48.97 0.51
C GLU A 340 25.34 -48.15 0.30
N THR A 341 24.45 -48.80 -0.40
CA THR A 341 22.98 -48.86 -0.43
C THR A 341 22.19 -47.65 0.09
N ALA A 342 21.54 -47.01 -0.88
CA ALA A 342 20.45 -46.03 -0.68
C ALA A 342 19.13 -46.76 -0.33
N THR A 343 18.52 -46.39 0.77
CA THR A 343 17.10 -46.66 1.04
C THR A 343 16.36 -45.38 1.33
N THR A 344 15.51 -45.05 0.36
CA THR A 344 14.22 -44.34 0.38
C THR A 344 13.85 -43.43 1.56
N SER A 345 13.85 -42.13 1.27
CA SER A 345 13.02 -41.12 1.97
C SER A 345 12.34 -40.12 1.01
N ASN A 346 12.03 -40.51 -0.23
CA ASN A 346 11.43 -39.60 -1.24
C ASN A 346 9.89 -39.43 -1.15
N GLY A 347 9.19 -40.11 -0.22
CA GLY A 347 7.73 -40.06 -0.15
C GLY A 347 7.15 -38.77 0.45
N ALA A 348 7.81 -38.18 1.44
CA ALA A 348 7.25 -37.02 2.17
C ALA A 348 7.35 -35.70 1.40
N ILE A 349 8.39 -35.51 0.59
CA ILE A 349 8.62 -34.25 -0.14
C ILE A 349 7.67 -34.11 -1.33
N THR A 350 7.33 -35.22 -1.99
CA THR A 350 6.39 -35.24 -3.12
C THR A 350 4.95 -35.00 -2.70
N GLU A 351 4.53 -35.50 -1.53
CA GLU A 351 3.17 -35.24 -1.00
C GLU A 351 2.97 -33.79 -0.60
N PHE A 352 3.97 -33.13 -0.02
CA PHE A 352 3.91 -31.73 0.37
C PHE A 352 3.85 -30.80 -0.86
N SER A 353 4.61 -31.10 -1.91
CA SER A 353 4.57 -30.36 -3.18
C SER A 353 3.24 -30.50 -3.92
N ALA A 354 2.62 -31.68 -3.88
CA ALA A 354 1.30 -31.94 -4.47
C ALA A 354 0.18 -31.19 -3.69
N ARG A 355 0.27 -31.14 -2.35
CA ARG A 355 -0.67 -30.37 -1.51
C ARG A 355 -0.56 -28.87 -1.71
N ALA A 356 0.65 -28.34 -1.92
CA ALA A 356 0.86 -26.92 -2.20
C ALA A 356 0.28 -26.54 -3.57
N ARG A 357 0.49 -27.36 -4.61
CA ARG A 357 -0.10 -27.15 -5.94
C ARG A 357 -1.63 -27.21 -5.93
N GLY A 358 -2.23 -28.11 -5.16
CA GLY A 358 -3.68 -28.20 -5.00
C GLY A 358 -4.29 -26.96 -4.34
N LYS A 359 -3.63 -26.40 -3.31
CA LYS A 359 -4.06 -25.16 -2.66
C LYS A 359 -3.96 -23.94 -3.60
N PHE A 360 -2.95 -23.91 -4.45
CA PHE A 360 -2.77 -22.83 -5.42
C PHE A 360 -3.82 -22.93 -6.54
N GLY A 361 -4.14 -24.11 -7.02
CA GLY A 361 -5.21 -24.37 -7.98
C GLY A 361 -6.59 -23.94 -7.46
N PHE A 362 -6.89 -24.21 -6.19
CA PHE A 362 -8.13 -23.77 -5.54
C PHE A 362 -8.24 -22.24 -5.46
N LEU A 363 -7.15 -21.54 -5.11
CA LEU A 363 -7.14 -20.07 -5.10
C LEU A 363 -7.34 -19.48 -6.50
N ARG A 364 -6.73 -20.09 -7.54
CA ARG A 364 -6.99 -19.71 -8.94
C ARG A 364 -8.45 -19.84 -9.34
N GLN A 365 -9.11 -20.93 -8.95
CA GLN A 365 -10.53 -21.17 -9.24
C GLN A 365 -11.43 -20.16 -8.52
N LEU A 366 -11.13 -19.81 -7.27
CA LEU A 366 -11.86 -18.79 -6.51
C LEU A 366 -11.83 -17.42 -7.19
N PHE A 367 -10.65 -16.99 -7.69
CA PHE A 367 -10.53 -15.71 -8.41
C PHE A 367 -11.18 -15.76 -9.80
N ALA A 368 -11.10 -16.89 -10.50
CA ALA A 368 -11.77 -17.08 -11.79
C ALA A 368 -13.31 -17.05 -11.64
N ALA A 369 -13.85 -17.72 -10.62
CA ALA A 369 -15.29 -17.72 -10.33
C ALA A 369 -15.80 -16.31 -9.95
N LYS A 370 -15.00 -15.51 -9.25
CA LYS A 370 -15.35 -14.14 -8.90
C LYS A 370 -15.36 -13.22 -10.14
N ARG A 371 -14.47 -13.44 -11.11
CA ARG A 371 -14.48 -12.71 -12.40
C ARG A 371 -15.73 -13.03 -13.23
N ALA A 372 -16.13 -14.31 -13.29
CA ALA A 372 -17.30 -14.73 -14.07
C ALA A 372 -18.64 -14.18 -13.53
N LYS A 373 -18.76 -13.96 -12.21
CA LYS A 373 -19.97 -13.40 -11.59
C LYS A 373 -20.16 -11.90 -11.82
N ASN A 374 -19.12 -11.15 -12.14
CA ASN A 374 -19.18 -9.70 -12.36
C ASN A 374 -19.26 -9.33 -13.85
N SER A 375 -19.30 -10.33 -14.76
CA SER A 375 -19.42 -10.13 -16.21
C SER A 375 -20.83 -10.46 -16.72
N GLN A 376 -21.78 -10.68 -15.82
CA GLN A 376 -23.23 -10.75 -16.08
C GLN A 376 -23.90 -9.53 -15.40
#